data_4fd9fe37328cdf706c61e724a1cce7ba
#
_entry.id   4fd9fe37328cdf706c61e724a1cce7ba
#
_cell.length_a   1.000
_cell.length_b   1.000
_cell.length_c   1.000
_cell.angle_alpha   90.00
_cell.angle_beta   90.00
_cell.angle_gamma   90.00
#
_symmetry.space_group_name_H-M   'P 1'
#
loop_
_entity.id
_entity.type
_entity.pdbx_description
1 polymer ?
#
loop_
_entity_poly.entity_id
_entity_poly.type
_entity_poly.pdbx_seq_one_letter_code
_entity_poly.pdbx_strand_id
1 'polypeptide(L)'
;VENMKYSNLNDGIDEYLKKYEDTFYVSNLDFAIDLIRTGGKKFNLRNTTNYNAENQCFEEKVSGVETLDLVTSFLAELDGDYLQCFTKSFNEGRFDFYNDLENNDKKIRGICSYEGYTVNFNGTISDSRTIIHEFFHSLNIKNYKLAPIFSEMISIFMENKFLDFLNTKGYSRNDIAKSRLARYNDFSGAWNRLIIQSNFLNLKNKIGYLDEESYDFISMHEKELNFPHLSKEDFIEVLEFLDDRIKNSEKIEQAFNPEYSFRYYIGTIYSSYLLLQEDSLDKVLLLNEYLRKPVEETDIESAFRIIGIKDETDFRFI
;
A
#
# COMPACT_ATOMS: atom_id res chain seq x y z
N VAL A 1 -15.98 11.00 -30.67
CA VAL A 1 -15.80 9.57 -30.36
C VAL A 1 -14.44 9.50 -29.68
N GLU A 2 -14.42 9.49 -28.35
CA GLU A 2 -13.21 9.24 -27.56
C GLU A 2 -12.66 7.88 -27.99
N ASN A 3 -11.40 7.85 -28.37
CA ASN A 3 -10.71 6.60 -28.70
C ASN A 3 -10.60 5.77 -27.42
N MET A 4 -11.52 4.83 -27.23
CA MET A 4 -11.35 3.80 -26.19
C MET A 4 -10.05 3.07 -26.48
N LYS A 5 -9.11 3.12 -25.55
CA LYS A 5 -7.77 2.53 -25.71
C LYS A 5 -7.82 0.99 -25.63
N TYR A 6 -8.78 0.47 -24.86
CA TYR A 6 -8.98 -0.96 -24.65
C TYR A 6 -10.37 -1.35 -25.12
N SER A 7 -10.48 -2.46 -25.85
CA SER A 7 -11.76 -2.91 -26.38
C SER A 7 -12.56 -3.75 -25.37
N ASN A 8 -11.90 -4.39 -24.43
CA ASN A 8 -12.52 -5.24 -23.39
C ASN A 8 -11.55 -5.53 -22.23
N LEU A 9 -12.06 -6.23 -21.21
CA LEU A 9 -11.30 -6.66 -20.02
C LEU A 9 -10.05 -7.47 -20.39
N ASN A 10 -10.16 -8.41 -21.33
CA ASN A 10 -9.04 -9.28 -21.70
C ASN A 10 -7.88 -8.50 -22.29
N ASP A 11 -8.15 -7.56 -23.19
CA ASP A 11 -7.13 -6.68 -23.77
C ASP A 11 -6.45 -5.83 -22.72
N GLY A 12 -7.21 -5.33 -21.73
CA GLY A 12 -6.67 -4.55 -20.62
C GLY A 12 -5.77 -5.37 -19.71
N ILE A 13 -6.16 -6.60 -19.38
CA ILE A 13 -5.34 -7.49 -18.56
C ILE A 13 -4.06 -7.91 -19.30
N ASP A 14 -4.14 -8.20 -20.60
CA ASP A 14 -2.98 -8.55 -21.42
C ASP A 14 -1.97 -7.38 -21.49
N GLU A 15 -2.46 -6.14 -21.64
CA GLU A 15 -1.62 -4.95 -21.58
C GLU A 15 -0.97 -4.78 -20.19
N TYR A 16 -1.73 -5.02 -19.13
CA TYR A 16 -1.20 -4.97 -17.76
C TYR A 16 -0.10 -5.99 -17.54
N LEU A 17 -0.33 -7.26 -17.89
CA LEU A 17 0.65 -8.33 -17.77
C LEU A 17 1.94 -7.99 -18.52
N LYS A 18 1.83 -7.54 -19.75
CA LYS A 18 2.96 -7.13 -20.58
C LYS A 18 3.74 -5.96 -19.98
N LYS A 19 3.03 -4.96 -19.45
CA LYS A 19 3.65 -3.75 -18.90
C LYS A 19 4.39 -4.00 -17.59
N TYR A 20 3.90 -4.95 -16.79
CA TYR A 20 4.38 -5.25 -15.43
C TYR A 20 5.03 -6.63 -15.31
N GLU A 21 5.42 -7.28 -16.43
CA GLU A 21 5.98 -8.62 -16.45
C GLU A 21 7.21 -8.79 -15.56
N ASP A 22 8.04 -7.75 -15.49
CA ASP A 22 9.29 -7.74 -14.69
C ASP A 22 9.08 -7.34 -13.23
N THR A 23 7.86 -7.00 -12.81
CA THR A 23 7.61 -6.63 -11.41
C THR A 23 7.61 -7.87 -10.52
N PHE A 24 7.92 -7.66 -9.24
CA PHE A 24 7.86 -8.75 -8.27
C PHE A 24 6.48 -9.40 -8.24
N TYR A 25 5.41 -8.59 -8.28
CA TYR A 25 4.03 -9.08 -8.18
C TYR A 25 3.66 -10.01 -9.34
N VAL A 26 3.92 -9.60 -10.58
CA VAL A 26 3.59 -10.41 -11.78
C VAL A 26 4.53 -11.59 -11.92
N SER A 27 5.84 -11.41 -11.70
CA SER A 27 6.83 -12.49 -11.77
C SER A 27 6.61 -13.58 -10.71
N ASN A 28 5.92 -13.26 -9.59
CA ASN A 28 5.63 -14.19 -8.52
C ASN A 28 4.12 -14.27 -8.22
N LEU A 29 3.28 -14.24 -9.26
CA LEU A 29 1.84 -14.14 -9.14
C LEU A 29 1.22 -15.25 -8.28
N ASP A 30 1.65 -16.50 -8.47
CA ASP A 30 1.14 -17.63 -7.67
C ASP A 30 1.45 -17.46 -6.18
N PHE A 31 2.67 -17.02 -5.85
CA PHE A 31 3.06 -16.67 -4.47
C PHE A 31 2.22 -15.51 -3.91
N ALA A 32 2.03 -14.45 -4.70
CA ALA A 32 1.23 -13.31 -4.31
C ALA A 32 -0.23 -13.70 -4.02
N ILE A 33 -0.83 -14.53 -4.87
CA ILE A 33 -2.18 -15.06 -4.69
C ILE A 33 -2.28 -15.93 -3.44
N ASP A 34 -1.30 -16.79 -3.21
CA ASP A 34 -1.28 -17.67 -2.02
C ASP A 34 -1.16 -16.85 -0.73
N LEU A 35 -0.33 -15.83 -0.75
CA LEU A 35 -0.16 -14.89 0.38
C LEU A 35 -1.46 -14.10 0.66
N ILE A 36 -2.12 -13.57 -0.37
CA ILE A 36 -3.42 -12.88 -0.23
C ILE A 36 -4.46 -13.83 0.38
N ARG A 37 -4.53 -15.07 -0.09
CA ARG A 37 -5.48 -16.06 0.40
C ARG A 37 -5.23 -16.45 1.85
N THR A 38 -3.98 -16.66 2.20
CA THR A 38 -3.58 -17.11 3.55
C THR A 38 -3.73 -15.98 4.56
N GLY A 39 -3.30 -14.77 4.22
CA GLY A 39 -3.43 -13.58 5.06
C GLY A 39 -4.89 -13.15 5.24
N GLY A 40 -5.72 -13.23 4.18
CA GLY A 40 -7.13 -12.86 4.23
C GLY A 40 -7.99 -13.68 5.19
N LYS A 41 -7.62 -14.94 5.45
CA LYS A 41 -8.31 -15.77 6.43
C LYS A 41 -8.03 -15.35 7.87
N LYS A 42 -6.91 -14.69 8.14
CA LYS A 42 -6.47 -14.30 9.47
C LYS A 42 -6.87 -12.86 9.82
N PHE A 43 -6.90 -11.97 8.85
CA PHE A 43 -7.47 -10.65 9.02
C PHE A 43 -8.99 -10.72 8.87
N ASN A 44 -9.69 -10.76 10.01
CA ASN A 44 -11.16 -10.77 10.02
C ASN A 44 -11.68 -9.36 9.73
N LEU A 45 -11.62 -8.96 8.45
CA LEU A 45 -12.06 -7.64 7.94
C LEU A 45 -13.58 -7.40 8.11
N ARG A 46 -14.36 -8.42 8.46
CA ARG A 46 -15.82 -8.28 8.66
C ARG A 46 -16.21 -7.32 9.77
N ASN A 47 -15.31 -7.03 10.72
CA ASN A 47 -15.60 -6.13 11.84
C ASN A 47 -15.27 -4.66 11.58
N THR A 48 -14.73 -4.29 10.41
CA THR A 48 -14.31 -2.92 10.12
C THR A 48 -15.32 -2.13 9.28
N THR A 49 -16.42 -2.73 8.86
CA THR A 49 -17.33 -2.19 7.84
C THR A 49 -18.23 -1.03 8.28
N ASN A 50 -18.25 -0.65 9.55
CA ASN A 50 -19.19 0.36 10.07
C ASN A 50 -18.52 1.63 10.63
N TYR A 51 -17.24 1.88 10.36
CA TYR A 51 -16.58 3.07 10.84
C TYR A 51 -16.61 4.17 9.76
N ASN A 52 -17.37 5.25 9.99
CA ASN A 52 -17.41 6.37 9.08
C ASN A 52 -16.03 7.04 8.96
N ALA A 53 -15.54 7.17 7.74
CA ALA A 53 -14.27 7.84 7.43
C ALA A 53 -14.18 9.28 7.96
N GLU A 54 -15.32 9.93 8.17
CA GLU A 54 -15.43 11.30 8.68
C GLU A 54 -14.92 11.47 10.13
N ASN A 55 -14.84 10.39 10.92
CA ASN A 55 -14.34 10.42 12.29
C ASN A 55 -12.84 10.11 12.42
N GLN A 56 -12.10 10.10 11.33
CA GLN A 56 -10.77 9.52 11.25
C GLN A 56 -9.63 10.53 11.42
N CYS A 57 -9.90 11.81 11.46
CA CYS A 57 -8.89 12.85 11.66
C CYS A 57 -8.76 13.19 13.14
N PHE A 58 -7.53 13.45 13.59
CA PHE A 58 -7.35 14.22 14.79
C PHE A 58 -8.10 15.55 14.59
N GLU A 59 -9.00 15.89 15.51
CA GLU A 59 -9.76 17.15 15.42
C GLU A 59 -8.89 18.37 15.73
N GLU A 60 -7.74 18.16 16.36
CA GLU A 60 -6.80 19.23 16.69
C GLU A 60 -6.25 19.87 15.42
N LYS A 61 -6.45 21.18 15.32
CA LYS A 61 -5.86 22.00 14.28
C LYS A 61 -4.44 22.34 14.66
N VAL A 62 -3.52 22.16 13.71
CA VAL A 62 -2.11 22.51 13.84
C VAL A 62 -1.67 23.37 12.68
N SER A 63 -0.78 24.31 12.97
CA SER A 63 -0.16 25.12 11.92
C SER A 63 0.90 24.31 11.15
N GLY A 64 1.32 24.78 9.98
CA GLY A 64 2.42 24.16 9.24
C GLY A 64 3.73 24.13 10.03
N VAL A 65 3.99 25.14 10.88
CA VAL A 65 5.15 25.17 11.76
C VAL A 65 5.08 24.08 12.82
N GLU A 66 3.96 23.95 13.53
CA GLU A 66 3.75 22.87 14.51
C GLU A 66 3.84 21.49 13.87
N THR A 67 3.30 21.33 12.66
CA THR A 67 3.41 20.09 11.87
C THR A 67 4.88 19.72 11.63
N LEU A 68 5.70 20.68 11.19
CA LEU A 68 7.13 20.46 10.96
C LEU A 68 7.89 20.24 12.27
N ASP A 69 7.55 20.93 13.36
CA ASP A 69 8.14 20.74 14.67
C ASP A 69 7.89 19.32 15.21
N LEU A 70 6.69 18.77 15.01
CA LEU A 70 6.38 17.37 15.37
C LEU A 70 7.21 16.38 14.56
N VAL A 71 7.29 16.58 13.25
CA VAL A 71 8.08 15.72 12.35
C VAL A 71 9.57 15.76 12.72
N THR A 72 10.15 16.94 12.85
CA THR A 72 11.58 17.10 13.17
C THR A 72 11.92 16.56 14.56
N SER A 73 11.04 16.75 15.54
CA SER A 73 11.21 16.20 16.89
C SER A 73 11.19 14.67 16.89
N PHE A 74 10.27 14.07 16.14
CA PHE A 74 10.21 12.61 15.99
C PHE A 74 11.47 12.05 15.31
N LEU A 75 11.89 12.65 14.19
CA LEU A 75 13.08 12.21 13.47
C LEU A 75 14.36 12.37 14.30
N ALA A 76 14.44 13.40 15.13
CA ALA A 76 15.56 13.59 16.06
C ALA A 76 15.61 12.52 17.16
N GLU A 77 14.45 12.03 17.64
CA GLU A 77 14.38 10.93 18.61
C GLU A 77 14.73 9.57 17.99
N LEU A 78 14.48 9.39 16.68
CA LEU A 78 14.86 8.16 15.99
C LEU A 78 16.37 8.07 15.78
N ASP A 79 16.92 9.03 15.05
CA ASP A 79 18.34 9.16 14.72
C ASP A 79 18.60 10.53 14.09
N GLY A 80 19.69 11.18 14.50
CA GLY A 80 20.09 12.49 13.97
C GLY A 80 20.30 12.50 12.44
N ASP A 81 20.67 11.38 11.85
CA ASP A 81 20.86 11.26 10.39
C ASP A 81 19.53 11.39 9.64
N TYR A 82 18.41 10.86 10.17
CA TYR A 82 17.08 11.05 9.56
C TYR A 82 16.65 12.51 9.59
N LEU A 83 16.89 13.19 10.71
CA LEU A 83 16.62 14.62 10.80
C LEU A 83 17.45 15.42 9.77
N GLN A 84 18.74 15.09 9.60
CA GLN A 84 19.58 15.74 8.60
C GLN A 84 19.07 15.47 7.18
N CYS A 85 18.67 14.24 6.86
CA CYS A 85 18.09 13.88 5.55
C CYS A 85 16.80 14.68 5.27
N PHE A 86 15.92 14.79 6.27
CA PHE A 86 14.67 15.56 6.16
C PHE A 86 14.96 17.06 5.93
N THR A 87 15.83 17.65 6.77
CA THR A 87 16.23 19.05 6.67
C THR A 87 16.86 19.36 5.32
N LYS A 88 17.69 18.45 4.82
CA LYS A 88 18.28 18.57 3.48
C LYS A 88 17.21 18.56 2.40
N SER A 89 16.26 17.63 2.44
CA SER A 89 15.15 17.56 1.48
C SER A 89 14.32 18.84 1.47
N PHE A 90 14.06 19.41 2.64
CA PHE A 90 13.35 20.67 2.80
C PHE A 90 14.14 21.84 2.17
N ASN A 91 15.43 21.97 2.51
CA ASN A 91 16.29 23.05 2.00
C ASN A 91 16.55 22.95 0.48
N GLU A 92 16.54 21.76 -0.08
CA GLU A 92 16.69 21.53 -1.52
C GLU A 92 15.37 21.66 -2.30
N GLY A 93 14.26 21.98 -1.64
CA GLY A 93 12.95 22.10 -2.27
C GLY A 93 12.38 20.76 -2.75
N ARG A 94 12.84 19.65 -2.17
CA ARG A 94 12.36 18.29 -2.47
C ARG A 94 11.15 17.88 -1.62
N PHE A 95 10.76 18.71 -0.67
CA PHE A 95 9.54 18.56 0.10
C PHE A 95 8.71 19.84 0.00
N ASP A 96 7.42 19.70 -0.22
CA ASP A 96 6.50 20.84 -0.26
C ASP A 96 5.10 20.46 0.27
N PHE A 97 4.40 21.47 0.78
CA PHE A 97 2.98 21.40 1.03
C PHE A 97 2.21 21.88 -0.20
N TYR A 98 1.18 21.17 -0.59
CA TYR A 98 0.20 21.71 -1.53
C TYR A 98 -1.19 21.75 -0.88
N ASN A 99 -2.01 22.65 -1.37
CA ASN A 99 -3.40 22.76 -0.95
C ASN A 99 -4.26 22.75 -2.21
N ASP A 100 -4.87 21.61 -2.49
CA ASP A 100 -5.79 21.46 -3.62
C ASP A 100 -7.23 21.70 -3.15
N LEU A 101 -7.57 23.00 -2.97
CA LEU A 101 -8.91 23.41 -2.58
C LEU A 101 -9.96 23.19 -3.69
N GLU A 102 -9.53 22.99 -4.93
CA GLU A 102 -10.43 22.86 -6.10
C GLU A 102 -10.82 21.41 -6.39
N ASN A 103 -10.04 20.42 -5.95
CA ASN A 103 -10.26 18.99 -6.23
C ASN A 103 -10.59 18.17 -4.98
N ASN A 104 -11.63 18.56 -4.26
CA ASN A 104 -12.09 17.86 -3.05
C ASN A 104 -12.45 16.37 -3.25
N ASP A 105 -12.61 15.89 -4.47
CA ASP A 105 -13.00 14.50 -4.78
C ASP A 105 -11.82 13.52 -4.87
N LYS A 106 -10.59 14.01 -5.02
CA LYS A 106 -9.39 13.16 -5.02
C LYS A 106 -8.55 13.42 -3.76
N LYS A 107 -8.88 12.75 -2.68
CA LYS A 107 -8.16 12.82 -1.40
C LYS A 107 -6.77 12.15 -1.48
N ILE A 108 -5.92 12.61 -2.37
CA ILE A 108 -4.50 12.25 -2.34
C ILE A 108 -3.90 12.99 -1.16
N ARG A 109 -3.44 12.24 -0.15
CA ARG A 109 -2.87 12.81 1.09
C ARG A 109 -1.41 13.21 0.89
N GLY A 110 -0.65 12.41 0.16
CA GLY A 110 0.74 12.64 -0.16
C GLY A 110 1.15 11.92 -1.43
N ILE A 111 2.24 12.36 -2.04
CA ILE A 111 2.83 11.74 -3.22
C ILE A 111 4.35 11.78 -3.07
N CYS A 112 5.00 10.64 -3.27
CA CYS A 112 6.45 10.54 -3.37
C CYS A 112 6.88 10.17 -4.80
N SER A 113 7.93 10.82 -5.29
CA SER A 113 8.58 10.56 -6.57
C SER A 113 10.10 10.59 -6.42
N TYR A 114 10.83 10.28 -7.51
CA TYR A 114 12.29 10.42 -7.54
C TYR A 114 12.78 11.87 -7.32
N GLU A 115 11.95 12.86 -7.64
CA GLU A 115 12.30 14.29 -7.54
C GLU A 115 12.07 14.82 -6.14
N GLY A 116 11.11 14.24 -5.40
CA GLY A 116 10.75 14.66 -4.06
C GLY A 116 9.40 14.15 -3.63
N TYR A 117 8.86 14.73 -2.56
CA TYR A 117 7.55 14.35 -2.04
C TYR A 117 6.74 15.58 -1.63
N THR A 118 5.45 15.49 -1.78
CA THR A 118 4.49 16.56 -1.45
C THR A 118 3.39 16.01 -0.55
N VAL A 119 2.86 16.86 0.32
CA VAL A 119 1.77 16.49 1.23
C VAL A 119 0.65 17.51 1.12
N ASN A 120 -0.59 17.02 1.00
CA ASN A 120 -1.76 17.89 1.03
C ASN A 120 -2.00 18.38 2.46
N PHE A 121 -1.83 19.69 2.68
CA PHE A 121 -1.95 20.30 3.99
C PHE A 121 -3.41 20.63 4.34
N ASN A 122 -3.92 19.97 5.36
CA ASN A 122 -5.28 20.16 5.89
C ASN A 122 -5.30 20.90 7.23
N GLY A 123 -4.14 21.20 7.79
CA GLY A 123 -3.98 21.82 9.10
C GLY A 123 -4.34 20.88 10.25
N THR A 124 -3.97 19.60 10.16
CA THR A 124 -4.22 18.58 11.17
C THR A 124 -2.96 17.76 11.50
N ILE A 125 -2.97 17.09 12.65
CA ILE A 125 -1.87 16.18 13.03
C ILE A 125 -1.71 15.04 12.00
N SER A 126 -2.76 14.67 11.29
CA SER A 126 -2.68 13.68 10.20
C SER A 126 -1.68 14.09 9.11
N ASP A 127 -1.44 15.37 8.91
CA ASP A 127 -0.46 15.86 7.93
C ASP A 127 0.96 15.49 8.35
N SER A 128 1.30 15.60 9.65
CA SER A 128 2.60 15.17 10.17
C SER A 128 2.84 13.68 9.92
N ARG A 129 1.81 12.84 10.15
CA ARG A 129 1.86 11.41 9.86
C ARG A 129 2.10 11.14 8.38
N THR A 130 1.42 11.87 7.50
CA THR A 130 1.60 11.73 6.04
C THR A 130 3.01 12.15 5.62
N ILE A 131 3.57 13.23 6.22
CA ILE A 131 4.96 13.62 5.96
C ILE A 131 5.93 12.49 6.33
N ILE A 132 5.76 11.86 7.48
CA ILE A 132 6.59 10.72 7.89
C ILE A 132 6.50 9.59 6.87
N HIS A 133 5.28 9.26 6.41
CA HIS A 133 5.06 8.24 5.39
C HIS A 133 5.85 8.52 4.10
N GLU A 134 5.63 9.70 3.52
CA GLU A 134 6.26 10.08 2.25
C GLU A 134 7.78 10.28 2.38
N PHE A 135 8.24 10.78 3.53
CA PHE A 135 9.67 10.91 3.81
C PHE A 135 10.37 9.54 3.77
N PHE A 136 9.82 8.52 4.44
CA PHE A 136 10.44 7.19 4.39
C PHE A 136 10.38 6.56 3.01
N HIS A 137 9.33 6.80 2.23
CA HIS A 137 9.32 6.44 0.80
C HIS A 137 10.47 7.09 0.04
N SER A 138 10.70 8.39 0.25
CA SER A 138 11.74 9.14 -0.46
C SER A 138 13.16 8.61 -0.23
N LEU A 139 13.40 7.95 0.91
CA LEU A 139 14.70 7.39 1.25
C LEU A 139 15.05 6.13 0.45
N ASN A 140 14.06 5.32 0.11
CA ASN A 140 14.27 3.99 -0.48
C ASN A 140 13.69 3.81 -1.89
N ILE A 141 13.01 4.81 -2.44
CA ILE A 141 12.35 4.76 -3.76
C ILE A 141 13.31 4.41 -4.90
N LYS A 142 14.61 4.69 -4.75
CA LYS A 142 15.62 4.38 -5.76
C LYS A 142 15.88 2.89 -5.91
N ASN A 143 15.57 2.10 -4.91
CA ASN A 143 15.68 0.64 -5.00
C ASN A 143 14.42 0.06 -5.66
N TYR A 144 14.30 0.23 -6.98
CA TYR A 144 13.12 -0.16 -7.74
C TYR A 144 12.81 -1.68 -7.69
N LYS A 145 13.74 -2.53 -7.25
CA LYS A 145 13.51 -3.96 -7.09
C LYS A 145 12.82 -4.30 -5.77
N LEU A 146 13.25 -3.71 -4.67
CA LEU A 146 12.80 -4.06 -3.33
C LEU A 146 11.79 -3.05 -2.74
N ALA A 147 11.84 -1.78 -3.18
CA ALA A 147 10.87 -0.78 -2.74
C ALA A 147 9.40 -1.21 -2.97
N PRO A 148 9.02 -1.87 -4.07
CA PRO A 148 7.65 -2.36 -4.25
C PRO A 148 7.15 -3.29 -3.13
N ILE A 149 8.05 -3.97 -2.43
CA ILE A 149 7.72 -4.91 -1.37
C ILE A 149 7.80 -4.26 0.01
N PHE A 150 8.88 -3.52 0.26
CA PHE A 150 9.22 -3.08 1.62
C PHE A 150 8.96 -1.61 1.91
N SER A 151 8.81 -0.75 0.88
CA SER A 151 8.66 0.68 1.07
C SER A 151 7.38 1.03 1.86
N GLU A 152 6.24 0.44 1.47
CA GLU A 152 4.98 0.63 2.20
C GLU A 152 5.06 0.07 3.63
N MET A 153 5.74 -1.06 3.82
CA MET A 153 5.94 -1.62 5.15
C MET A 153 6.71 -0.66 6.06
N ILE A 154 7.82 -0.11 5.59
CA ILE A 154 8.63 0.84 6.35
C ILE A 154 7.81 2.09 6.68
N SER A 155 7.13 2.66 5.69
CA SER A 155 6.32 3.87 5.87
C SER A 155 5.17 3.65 6.85
N ILE A 156 4.41 2.56 6.73
CA ILE A 156 3.31 2.22 7.63
C ILE A 156 3.82 1.93 9.06
N PHE A 157 4.96 1.24 9.18
CA PHE A 157 5.59 1.00 10.47
C PHE A 157 5.98 2.32 11.15
N MET A 158 6.62 3.22 10.40
CA MET A 158 7.05 4.52 10.94
C MET A 158 5.87 5.45 11.25
N GLU A 159 4.76 5.39 10.51
CA GLU A 159 3.51 6.05 10.91
C GLU A 159 3.06 5.59 12.30
N ASN A 160 3.11 4.27 12.57
CA ASN A 160 2.70 3.74 13.88
C ASN A 160 3.65 4.18 14.99
N LYS A 161 4.97 4.20 14.74
CA LYS A 161 5.96 4.73 15.71
C LYS A 161 5.77 6.22 15.96
N PHE A 162 5.41 6.98 14.94
CA PHE A 162 5.03 8.39 15.09
C PHE A 162 3.77 8.56 15.97
N LEU A 163 2.77 7.70 15.81
CA LEU A 163 1.60 7.71 16.70
C LEU A 163 1.96 7.36 18.15
N ASP A 164 2.91 6.46 18.36
CA ASP A 164 3.44 6.18 19.72
C ASP A 164 4.17 7.41 20.30
N PHE A 165 4.98 8.09 19.48
CA PHE A 165 5.61 9.35 19.85
C PHE A 165 4.58 10.42 20.24
N LEU A 166 3.50 10.62 19.47
CA LEU A 166 2.43 11.55 19.82
C LEU A 166 1.81 11.22 21.18
N ASN A 167 1.65 9.95 21.52
CA ASN A 167 1.18 9.53 22.84
C ASN A 167 2.14 9.98 23.95
N THR A 168 3.46 9.97 23.72
CA THR A 168 4.44 10.48 24.69
C THR A 168 4.39 12.00 24.85
N LYS A 169 3.94 12.72 23.82
CA LYS A 169 3.75 14.18 23.85
C LYS A 169 2.40 14.60 24.44
N GLY A 170 1.57 13.65 24.90
CA GLY A 170 0.32 13.93 25.61
C GLY A 170 -0.92 14.02 24.71
N TYR A 171 -0.82 13.63 23.45
CA TYR A 171 -1.97 13.53 22.58
C TYR A 171 -2.93 12.42 23.02
N SER A 172 -4.22 12.58 22.73
CA SER A 172 -5.26 11.68 23.18
C SER A 172 -5.08 10.25 22.65
N ARG A 173 -5.05 9.28 23.59
CA ARG A 173 -4.99 7.85 23.24
C ARG A 173 -6.17 7.41 22.35
N ASN A 174 -7.34 8.01 22.55
CA ASN A 174 -8.53 7.72 21.76
C ASN A 174 -8.34 8.18 20.31
N ASP A 175 -7.78 9.37 20.09
CA ASP A 175 -7.55 9.90 18.75
C ASP A 175 -6.41 9.14 18.04
N ILE A 176 -5.39 8.71 18.76
CA ILE A 176 -4.36 7.81 18.26
C ILE A 176 -4.96 6.47 17.81
N ALA A 177 -5.84 5.87 18.63
CA ALA A 177 -6.53 4.63 18.28
C ALA A 177 -7.44 4.81 17.05
N LYS A 178 -8.17 5.91 16.96
CA LYS A 178 -8.97 6.27 15.78
C LYS A 178 -8.10 6.41 14.53
N SER A 179 -6.95 7.07 14.63
CA SER A 179 -6.02 7.23 13.51
C SER A 179 -5.48 5.89 13.00
N ARG A 180 -5.16 4.96 13.90
CA ARG A 180 -4.79 3.58 13.51
C ARG A 180 -5.93 2.86 12.81
N LEU A 181 -7.13 2.91 13.39
CA LEU A 181 -8.32 2.27 12.82
C LEU A 181 -8.66 2.85 11.43
N ALA A 182 -8.48 4.15 11.25
CA ALA A 182 -8.64 4.82 9.97
C ALA A 182 -7.75 4.21 8.89
N ARG A 183 -6.49 3.96 9.22
CA ARG A 183 -5.54 3.34 8.29
C ARG A 183 -6.00 1.94 7.87
N TYR A 184 -6.50 1.14 8.81
CA TYR A 184 -7.07 -0.17 8.50
C TYR A 184 -8.30 -0.09 7.58
N ASN A 185 -9.15 0.91 7.75
CA ASN A 185 -10.35 1.09 6.92
C ASN A 185 -9.99 1.54 5.49
N ASP A 186 -9.06 2.48 5.33
CA ASP A 186 -8.52 2.85 4.01
C ASP A 186 -7.97 1.61 3.29
N PHE A 187 -7.35 0.75 4.06
CA PHE A 187 -6.76 -0.49 3.61
C PHE A 187 -7.79 -1.55 3.20
N SER A 188 -8.93 -1.65 3.88
CA SER A 188 -9.96 -2.64 3.54
C SER A 188 -10.53 -2.45 2.14
N GLY A 189 -10.66 -1.20 1.69
CA GLY A 189 -11.08 -0.87 0.32
C GLY A 189 -10.04 -1.29 -0.73
N ALA A 190 -8.75 -1.08 -0.44
CA ALA A 190 -7.66 -1.55 -1.30
C ALA A 190 -7.60 -3.08 -1.35
N TRP A 191 -7.87 -3.74 -0.22
CA TRP A 191 -7.95 -5.18 -0.10
C TRP A 191 -9.02 -5.82 -0.98
N ASN A 192 -10.24 -5.33 -0.93
CA ASN A 192 -11.32 -5.87 -1.76
C ASN A 192 -10.97 -5.75 -3.26
N ARG A 193 -10.40 -4.61 -3.67
CA ARG A 193 -9.90 -4.43 -5.04
C ARG A 193 -8.79 -5.42 -5.38
N LEU A 194 -7.85 -5.63 -4.46
CA LEU A 194 -6.75 -6.57 -4.63
C LEU A 194 -7.26 -7.98 -4.85
N ILE A 195 -8.16 -8.46 -3.99
CA ILE A 195 -8.73 -9.82 -4.12
C ILE A 195 -9.40 -9.99 -5.48
N ILE A 196 -10.27 -9.08 -5.86
CA ILE A 196 -10.98 -9.14 -7.14
C ILE A 196 -10.00 -9.13 -8.30
N GLN A 197 -9.14 -8.10 -8.39
CA GLN A 197 -8.26 -7.94 -9.53
C GLN A 197 -7.20 -9.05 -9.62
N SER A 198 -6.64 -9.49 -8.49
CA SER A 198 -5.66 -10.58 -8.47
C SER A 198 -6.25 -11.91 -8.91
N ASN A 199 -7.49 -12.20 -8.49
CA ASN A 199 -8.16 -13.43 -8.91
C ASN A 199 -8.49 -13.40 -10.42
N PHE A 200 -8.96 -12.28 -10.96
CA PHE A 200 -9.22 -12.16 -12.39
C PHE A 200 -7.93 -12.22 -13.21
N LEU A 201 -6.84 -11.59 -12.72
CA LEU A 201 -5.53 -11.69 -13.35
C LEU A 201 -5.04 -13.16 -13.40
N ASN A 202 -5.14 -13.85 -12.28
CA ASN A 202 -4.75 -15.26 -12.16
C ASN A 202 -5.60 -16.17 -13.08
N LEU A 203 -6.91 -15.95 -13.12
CA LEU A 203 -7.81 -16.67 -14.03
C LEU A 203 -7.40 -16.45 -15.48
N LYS A 204 -7.26 -15.19 -15.89
CA LYS A 204 -6.86 -14.86 -17.26
C LYS A 204 -5.54 -15.55 -17.65
N ASN A 205 -4.57 -15.54 -16.74
CA ASN A 205 -3.27 -16.21 -16.94
C ASN A 205 -3.41 -17.74 -17.10
N LYS A 206 -4.35 -18.37 -16.38
CA LYS A 206 -4.54 -19.83 -16.39
C LYS A 206 -5.42 -20.32 -17.55
N ILE A 207 -6.49 -19.60 -17.87
CA ILE A 207 -7.48 -20.04 -18.87
C ILE A 207 -7.42 -19.27 -20.19
N GLY A 208 -6.65 -18.20 -20.25
CA GLY A 208 -6.36 -17.46 -21.49
C GLY A 208 -7.39 -16.41 -21.89
N TYR A 209 -8.67 -16.63 -21.62
CA TYR A 209 -9.78 -15.71 -21.95
C TYR A 209 -10.85 -15.72 -20.87
N LEU A 210 -11.43 -14.55 -20.56
CA LEU A 210 -12.47 -14.38 -19.56
C LEU A 210 -13.74 -13.84 -20.20
N ASP A 211 -14.84 -14.58 -20.04
CA ASP A 211 -16.20 -14.23 -20.43
C ASP A 211 -17.22 -14.86 -19.47
N GLU A 212 -18.50 -14.69 -19.75
CA GLU A 212 -19.57 -15.29 -18.93
C GLU A 212 -19.57 -16.84 -18.97
N GLU A 213 -19.11 -17.43 -20.09
CA GLU A 213 -19.04 -18.90 -20.25
C GLU A 213 -17.91 -19.50 -19.42
N SER A 214 -16.89 -18.69 -19.09
CA SER A 214 -15.78 -19.09 -18.23
C SER A 214 -16.22 -19.49 -16.82
N TYR A 215 -17.39 -19.02 -16.37
CA TYR A 215 -17.91 -19.32 -15.03
C TYR A 215 -18.11 -20.82 -14.81
N ASP A 216 -18.68 -21.54 -15.77
CA ASP A 216 -18.96 -22.97 -15.61
C ASP A 216 -17.67 -23.78 -15.46
N PHE A 217 -16.61 -23.41 -16.18
CA PHE A 217 -15.28 -24.00 -15.99
C PHE A 217 -14.69 -23.64 -14.63
N ILE A 218 -14.76 -22.36 -14.23
CA ILE A 218 -14.24 -21.86 -12.97
C ILE A 218 -14.92 -22.55 -11.78
N SER A 219 -16.24 -22.68 -11.80
CA SER A 219 -17.01 -23.29 -10.71
C SER A 219 -16.67 -24.78 -10.50
N MET A 220 -16.34 -25.48 -11.58
CA MET A 220 -15.89 -26.89 -11.50
C MET A 220 -14.45 -27.03 -10.99
N HIS A 221 -13.61 -26.00 -11.16
CA HIS A 221 -12.18 -26.05 -10.84
C HIS A 221 -11.75 -25.01 -9.80
N GLU A 222 -12.67 -24.53 -8.97
CA GLU A 222 -12.42 -23.46 -7.95
C GLU A 222 -11.18 -23.72 -7.10
N LYS A 223 -10.98 -24.99 -6.66
CA LYS A 223 -9.84 -25.37 -5.83
C LYS A 223 -8.50 -25.33 -6.59
N GLU A 224 -8.50 -25.80 -7.84
CA GLU A 224 -7.31 -25.86 -8.69
C GLU A 224 -6.92 -24.45 -9.17
N LEU A 225 -7.91 -23.64 -9.51
CA LEU A 225 -7.74 -22.26 -9.93
C LEU A 225 -7.47 -21.31 -8.74
N ASN A 226 -7.71 -21.80 -7.52
CA ASN A 226 -7.60 -20.99 -6.32
C ASN A 226 -8.51 -19.75 -6.34
N PHE A 227 -9.69 -19.90 -6.92
CA PHE A 227 -10.67 -18.82 -7.06
C PHE A 227 -11.67 -18.82 -5.89
N PRO A 228 -12.05 -17.65 -5.34
CA PRO A 228 -13.07 -17.58 -4.30
C PRO A 228 -14.43 -18.03 -4.85
N HIS A 229 -15.20 -18.71 -4.01
CA HIS A 229 -16.56 -19.07 -4.38
C HIS A 229 -17.41 -17.82 -4.60
N LEU A 230 -17.90 -17.63 -5.82
CA LEU A 230 -18.84 -16.58 -6.21
C LEU A 230 -20.07 -17.23 -6.83
N SER A 231 -21.24 -16.61 -6.71
CA SER A 231 -22.37 -16.99 -7.53
C SER A 231 -22.13 -16.59 -9.01
N LYS A 232 -22.88 -17.19 -9.93
CA LYS A 232 -22.76 -16.82 -11.36
C LYS A 232 -23.09 -15.34 -11.58
N GLU A 233 -24.11 -14.87 -10.89
CA GLU A 233 -24.55 -13.48 -10.91
C GLU A 233 -23.45 -12.52 -10.43
N ASP A 234 -22.84 -12.81 -9.29
CA ASP A 234 -21.74 -12.00 -8.73
C ASP A 234 -20.52 -12.01 -9.66
N PHE A 235 -20.20 -13.15 -10.26
CA PHE A 235 -19.09 -13.26 -11.21
C PHE A 235 -19.32 -12.38 -12.45
N ILE A 236 -20.51 -12.43 -13.04
CA ILE A 236 -20.88 -11.63 -14.22
C ILE A 236 -20.85 -10.14 -13.85
N GLU A 237 -21.44 -9.75 -12.72
CA GLU A 237 -21.46 -8.36 -12.26
C GLU A 237 -20.03 -7.80 -12.12
N VAL A 238 -19.12 -8.57 -11.53
CA VAL A 238 -17.72 -8.16 -11.37
C VAL A 238 -17.00 -8.09 -12.71
N LEU A 239 -17.25 -9.04 -13.62
CA LEU A 239 -16.67 -9.07 -14.95
C LEU A 239 -17.09 -7.84 -15.75
N GLU A 240 -18.39 -7.53 -15.80
CA GLU A 240 -18.94 -6.34 -16.46
C GLU A 240 -18.40 -5.05 -15.86
N PHE A 241 -18.32 -4.97 -14.52
CA PHE A 241 -17.77 -3.81 -13.82
C PHE A 241 -16.29 -3.55 -14.19
N LEU A 242 -15.47 -4.59 -14.23
CA LEU A 242 -14.06 -4.46 -14.61
C LEU A 242 -13.93 -4.10 -16.11
N ASP A 243 -14.74 -4.72 -16.95
CA ASP A 243 -14.77 -4.47 -18.39
C ASP A 243 -15.12 -3.00 -18.69
N ASP A 244 -16.18 -2.49 -18.08
CA ASP A 244 -16.59 -1.08 -18.21
C ASP A 244 -15.50 -0.11 -17.72
N ARG A 245 -14.91 -0.37 -16.57
CA ARG A 245 -13.82 0.46 -16.06
C ARG A 245 -12.62 0.50 -16.99
N ILE A 246 -12.23 -0.63 -17.56
CA ILE A 246 -11.08 -0.71 -18.48
C ILE A 246 -11.38 0.03 -19.78
N LYS A 247 -12.57 -0.16 -20.37
CA LYS A 247 -13.00 0.54 -21.58
C LYS A 247 -13.00 2.07 -21.42
N ASN A 248 -13.37 2.54 -20.23
CA ASN A 248 -13.48 3.98 -19.94
C ASN A 248 -12.19 4.61 -19.38
N SER A 249 -11.06 3.87 -19.37
CA SER A 249 -9.80 4.36 -18.83
C SER A 249 -8.79 4.70 -19.91
N GLU A 250 -8.10 5.83 -19.75
CA GLU A 250 -6.99 6.22 -20.61
C GLU A 250 -5.75 5.37 -20.40
N LYS A 251 -5.54 4.92 -19.16
CA LYS A 251 -4.40 4.10 -18.74
C LYS A 251 -4.90 2.92 -17.94
N ILE A 252 -4.31 1.75 -18.18
CA ILE A 252 -4.73 0.51 -17.51
C ILE A 252 -4.66 0.62 -15.98
N GLU A 253 -3.68 1.33 -15.44
CA GLU A 253 -3.48 1.47 -14.00
C GLU A 253 -4.62 2.22 -13.29
N GLN A 254 -5.38 3.02 -14.02
CA GLN A 254 -6.54 3.73 -13.46
C GLN A 254 -7.72 2.79 -13.19
N ALA A 255 -7.84 1.76 -14.01
CA ALA A 255 -8.91 0.77 -13.92
C ALA A 255 -8.49 -0.51 -13.22
N PHE A 256 -7.26 -0.96 -13.47
CA PHE A 256 -6.75 -2.26 -13.07
C PHE A 256 -5.29 -2.14 -12.61
N ASN A 257 -5.06 -2.22 -11.31
CA ASN A 257 -3.73 -2.13 -10.71
C ASN A 257 -3.64 -2.96 -9.43
N PRO A 258 -3.65 -4.30 -9.54
CA PRO A 258 -3.55 -5.17 -8.38
C PRO A 258 -2.22 -5.03 -7.65
N GLU A 259 -1.11 -4.76 -8.35
CA GLU A 259 0.20 -4.57 -7.73
C GLU A 259 0.22 -3.41 -6.73
N TYR A 260 -0.38 -2.26 -7.08
CA TYR A 260 -0.48 -1.13 -6.17
C TYR A 260 -1.20 -1.51 -4.86
N SER A 261 -2.33 -2.20 -4.97
CA SER A 261 -3.08 -2.68 -3.80
C SER A 261 -2.30 -3.75 -3.02
N PHE A 262 -1.52 -4.59 -3.70
CA PHE A 262 -0.67 -5.61 -3.10
C PHE A 262 0.45 -5.03 -2.25
N ARG A 263 1.07 -3.93 -2.67
CA ARG A 263 2.10 -3.22 -1.89
C ARG A 263 1.56 -2.76 -0.53
N TYR A 264 0.39 -2.15 -0.51
CA TYR A 264 -0.27 -1.75 0.74
C TYR A 264 -0.64 -2.95 1.61
N TYR A 265 -1.11 -4.02 0.99
CA TYR A 265 -1.45 -5.25 1.68
C TYR A 265 -0.24 -5.84 2.41
N ILE A 266 0.84 -6.11 1.69
CA ILE A 266 2.09 -6.61 2.25
C ILE A 266 2.64 -5.64 3.30
N GLY A 267 2.66 -4.36 2.98
CA GLY A 267 3.12 -3.32 3.88
C GLY A 267 2.40 -3.35 5.23
N THR A 268 1.08 -3.51 5.21
CA THR A 268 0.28 -3.58 6.45
C THR A 268 0.55 -4.86 7.23
N ILE A 269 0.61 -6.01 6.56
CA ILE A 269 0.88 -7.30 7.23
C ILE A 269 2.25 -7.29 7.88
N TYR A 270 3.28 -6.92 7.14
CA TYR A 270 4.65 -6.94 7.65
C TYR A 270 4.87 -5.91 8.73
N SER A 271 4.32 -4.70 8.58
CA SER A 271 4.42 -3.70 9.62
C SER A 271 3.71 -4.14 10.90
N SER A 272 2.53 -4.77 10.79
CA SER A 272 1.79 -5.31 11.93
C SER A 272 2.55 -6.43 12.63
N TYR A 273 3.18 -7.33 11.87
CA TYR A 273 4.05 -8.37 12.43
C TYR A 273 5.23 -7.78 13.20
N LEU A 274 5.92 -6.79 12.61
CA LEU A 274 7.06 -6.15 13.24
C LEU A 274 6.67 -5.39 14.51
N LEU A 275 5.52 -4.72 14.52
CA LEU A 275 5.05 -4.00 15.71
C LEU A 275 4.84 -4.89 16.94
N LEU A 276 4.72 -6.21 16.77
CA LEU A 276 4.63 -7.19 17.85
C LEU A 276 6.00 -7.64 18.37
N GLN A 277 7.12 -7.23 17.75
CA GLN A 277 8.46 -7.63 18.13
C GLN A 277 9.14 -6.53 18.95
N GLU A 278 9.91 -6.90 19.97
CA GLU A 278 10.60 -5.95 20.86
C GLU A 278 11.68 -5.13 20.13
N ASP A 279 12.42 -5.75 19.21
CA ASP A 279 13.53 -5.15 18.46
C ASP A 279 13.10 -4.62 17.07
N SER A 280 11.81 -4.37 16.88
CA SER A 280 11.23 -4.04 15.58
C SER A 280 11.75 -2.75 14.98
N LEU A 281 12.01 -1.73 15.79
CA LEU A 281 12.50 -0.45 15.30
C LEU A 281 13.90 -0.61 14.68
N ASP A 282 14.82 -1.27 15.37
CA ASP A 282 16.18 -1.49 14.89
C ASP A 282 16.18 -2.28 13.57
N LYS A 283 15.33 -3.29 13.44
CA LYS A 283 15.17 -4.07 12.23
C LYS A 283 14.67 -3.23 11.06
N VAL A 284 13.68 -2.38 11.29
CA VAL A 284 13.13 -1.51 10.23
C VAL A 284 14.13 -0.44 9.83
N LEU A 285 14.86 0.16 10.76
CA LEU A 285 15.91 1.11 10.46
C LEU A 285 17.05 0.45 9.68
N LEU A 286 17.48 -0.75 10.06
CA LEU A 286 18.49 -1.51 9.34
C LEU A 286 18.01 -1.89 7.92
N LEU A 287 16.74 -2.28 7.76
CA LEU A 287 16.20 -2.54 6.44
C LEU A 287 16.16 -1.28 5.58
N ASN A 288 15.73 -0.15 6.16
CA ASN A 288 15.73 1.11 5.42
C ASN A 288 17.13 1.50 4.92
N GLU A 289 18.16 1.34 5.76
CA GLU A 289 19.56 1.54 5.35
C GLU A 289 20.00 0.54 4.27
N TYR A 290 19.56 -0.71 4.37
CA TYR A 290 19.86 -1.73 3.36
C TYR A 290 19.25 -1.36 1.99
N LEU A 291 18.01 -0.86 1.96
CA LEU A 291 17.35 -0.44 0.72
C LEU A 291 17.93 0.84 0.10
N ARG A 292 18.71 1.61 0.84
CA ARG A 292 19.42 2.80 0.32
C ARG A 292 20.71 2.46 -0.43
N LYS A 293 21.17 1.22 -0.33
CA LYS A 293 22.34 0.75 -1.10
C LYS A 293 22.03 0.66 -2.59
N PRO A 294 23.06 0.62 -3.45
CA PRO A 294 22.88 0.33 -4.86
C PRO A 294 22.07 -0.96 -5.07
N VAL A 295 21.22 -0.97 -6.08
CA VAL A 295 20.28 -2.10 -6.35
C VAL A 295 21.03 -3.42 -6.54
N GLU A 296 22.23 -3.35 -7.11
CA GLU A 296 23.10 -4.51 -7.38
C GLU A 296 23.68 -5.13 -6.09
N GLU A 297 23.68 -4.38 -4.99
CA GLU A 297 24.19 -4.82 -3.68
C GLU A 297 23.05 -5.32 -2.78
N THR A 298 21.81 -5.37 -3.28
CA THR A 298 20.63 -5.76 -2.50
C THR A 298 19.91 -6.96 -3.11
N ASP A 299 19.40 -7.82 -2.25
CA ASP A 299 18.59 -8.97 -2.60
C ASP A 299 17.43 -9.17 -1.60
N ILE A 300 16.39 -9.87 -2.05
CA ILE A 300 15.16 -10.04 -1.30
C ILE A 300 15.34 -10.94 -0.07
N GLU A 301 16.17 -11.97 -0.15
CA GLU A 301 16.39 -12.91 0.95
C GLU A 301 17.10 -12.22 2.13
N SER A 302 18.11 -11.37 1.82
CA SER A 302 18.77 -10.56 2.83
C SER A 302 17.82 -9.55 3.47
N ALA A 303 16.92 -8.94 2.69
CA ALA A 303 15.91 -8.03 3.22
C ALA A 303 14.96 -8.75 4.18
N PHE A 304 14.44 -9.91 3.83
CA PHE A 304 13.61 -10.73 4.72
C PHE A 304 14.35 -11.17 5.98
N ARG A 305 15.62 -11.54 5.84
CA ARG A 305 16.46 -11.93 6.99
C ARG A 305 16.65 -10.78 7.98
N ILE A 306 16.80 -9.55 7.50
CA ILE A 306 16.93 -8.36 8.35
C ILE A 306 15.69 -8.19 9.23
N ILE A 307 14.50 -8.35 8.69
CA ILE A 307 13.24 -8.22 9.45
C ILE A 307 12.88 -9.49 10.24
N GLY A 308 13.73 -10.53 10.17
CA GLY A 308 13.54 -11.76 10.93
C GLY A 308 12.53 -12.73 10.33
N ILE A 309 12.23 -12.60 9.06
CA ILE A 309 11.40 -13.52 8.30
C ILE A 309 12.34 -14.53 7.65
N LYS A 310 12.22 -15.80 8.01
CA LYS A 310 13.09 -16.86 7.53
C LYS A 310 12.64 -17.43 6.21
N ASP A 311 11.34 -17.56 6.05
CA ASP A 311 10.70 -18.01 4.82
C ASP A 311 9.22 -17.56 4.78
N GLU A 312 8.57 -17.81 3.66
CA GLU A 312 7.15 -17.51 3.44
C GLU A 312 6.20 -18.20 4.45
N THR A 313 6.67 -19.21 5.19
CA THR A 313 5.86 -19.93 6.17
C THR A 313 5.72 -19.16 7.48
N ASP A 314 6.64 -18.22 7.77
CA ASP A 314 6.58 -17.39 8.98
C ASP A 314 5.33 -16.51 9.01
N PHE A 315 4.73 -16.20 7.83
CA PHE A 315 3.45 -15.48 7.74
C PHE A 315 2.22 -16.32 8.03
N ARG A 316 2.33 -17.63 8.10
CA ARG A 316 1.20 -18.51 8.41
C ARG A 316 0.72 -18.36 9.86
N PHE A 317 1.45 -17.64 10.69
CA PHE A 317 1.18 -17.48 12.13
C PHE A 317 0.63 -16.10 12.51
N ILE A 318 0.49 -15.16 11.57
CA ILE A 318 -0.19 -13.89 11.75
C ILE A 318 -1.61 -13.99 11.22
#